data_bc88794aaae3845d592f050f65348263
#
_entry.id   bc88794aaae3845d592f050f65348263
#
_cell.length_a   1.000
_cell.length_b   1.000
_cell.length_c   1.000
_cell.angle_alpha   90.00
_cell.angle_beta   90.00
_cell.angle_gamma   90.00
#
_symmetry.space_group_name_H-M   'P 1'
#
loop_
_entity.id
_entity.type
_entity.pdbx_description
1 polymer ?
#
loop_
_entity_poly.entity_id
_entity_poly.type
_entity_poly.pdbx_seq_one_letter_code
_entity_poly.pdbx_strand_id
1 'polypeptide(L)'
;MGNILFNEPDEVISCKRKDRKWVIKYILFCILMVVCVFLFAAYSVKETETESDTDEYVIYHIQEANDIVMHTTSELCVRNFPEATGLKIGSLKENQDVTVTGICRESGWYRIQYNGSDAYISDNYVKSGSVAVGRVAVPDPENLYVKRDKGVSDEMVLTVESEFMMIPKNVRDYIEVTGWTITVSSQDLSERFHKHSGTVGLIDYKAHAIYVNNESVAKTAVVHEVGHFIDHAKGRLSKSNEFADIYAAEKEAFCEYHRTDGHNTGEPNEYFAEAYMASIYDPVGMQEACPQTYEFVMNVSKSMKPLFLN
;
A
#
# COMPACT_ATOMS: atom_id res chain seq x y z
N MET A 1 18.85 6.38 4.54
CA MET A 1 17.70 6.30 3.60
C MET A 1 17.25 4.85 3.53
N GLY A 2 16.07 4.55 4.07
CA GLY A 2 15.50 3.22 4.00
C GLY A 2 14.67 3.10 2.72
N ASN A 3 15.02 2.16 1.89
CA ASN A 3 14.26 1.87 0.68
C ASN A 3 13.17 0.86 1.02
N ILE A 4 11.92 1.12 0.60
CA ILE A 4 10.89 0.10 0.63
C ILE A 4 11.17 -0.85 -0.52
N LEU A 5 11.55 -2.08 -0.20
CA LEU A 5 11.63 -3.16 -1.17
C LEU A 5 10.43 -4.07 -0.93
N PHE A 6 9.63 -4.24 -1.94
CA PHE A 6 8.64 -5.29 -1.95
C PHE A 6 9.27 -6.55 -2.55
N ASN A 7 9.74 -7.44 -1.69
CA ASN A 7 10.24 -8.75 -2.09
C ASN A 7 9.14 -9.79 -1.88
N GLU A 8 8.91 -10.60 -2.88
CA GLU A 8 8.12 -11.82 -2.73
C GLU A 8 8.94 -12.95 -2.08
N PRO A 9 8.25 -13.89 -1.41
CA PRO A 9 6.80 -14.03 -1.28
C PRO A 9 6.22 -13.26 -0.10
N ASP A 10 4.90 -12.96 -0.16
CA ASP A 10 4.17 -12.45 1.00
C ASP A 10 4.30 -13.43 2.17
N GLU A 11 4.60 -12.90 3.33
CA GLU A 11 4.47 -13.67 4.55
C GLU A 11 3.00 -13.82 4.90
N VAL A 12 2.55 -15.07 5.00
CA VAL A 12 1.18 -15.39 5.39
C VAL A 12 1.18 -15.69 6.88
N ILE A 13 0.58 -14.80 7.67
CA ILE A 13 0.32 -15.01 9.08
C ILE A 13 -1.15 -15.35 9.29
N SER A 14 -1.44 -16.37 10.06
CA SER A 14 -2.79 -16.73 10.45
C SER A 14 -3.00 -16.53 11.95
N CYS A 15 -4.11 -15.93 12.31
CA CYS A 15 -4.50 -15.69 13.69
C CYS A 15 -5.90 -16.23 13.94
N LYS A 16 -6.07 -16.92 15.05
CA LYS A 16 -7.39 -17.30 15.52
C LYS A 16 -8.05 -16.09 16.18
N ARG A 17 -9.03 -15.48 15.50
CA ARG A 17 -9.80 -14.36 16.03
C ARG A 17 -10.66 -14.84 17.20
N LYS A 18 -10.31 -14.37 18.41
CA LYS A 18 -11.15 -14.63 19.58
C LYS A 18 -12.32 -13.64 19.55
N ASP A 19 -13.51 -14.16 19.27
CA ASP A 19 -14.72 -13.35 19.17
C ASP A 19 -14.95 -12.58 20.49
N ARG A 20 -15.09 -11.23 20.43
CA ARG A 20 -15.47 -10.42 21.59
C ARG A 20 -16.81 -10.85 22.20
N LYS A 21 -17.66 -11.52 21.42
CA LYS A 21 -18.89 -12.16 21.92
C LYS A 21 -18.59 -13.12 23.06
N TRP A 22 -17.38 -13.67 23.13
CA TRP A 22 -16.98 -14.58 24.23
C TRP A 22 -16.83 -13.83 25.56
N VAL A 23 -16.26 -12.61 25.56
CA VAL A 23 -16.12 -11.81 26.78
C VAL A 23 -17.50 -11.33 27.26
N ILE A 24 -18.37 -10.95 26.32
CA ILE A 24 -19.77 -10.56 26.63
C ILE A 24 -20.54 -11.81 27.09
N LYS A 25 -20.37 -12.96 26.44
CA LYS A 25 -20.95 -14.24 26.86
C LYS A 25 -20.44 -14.66 28.25
N TYR A 26 -19.17 -14.41 28.58
CA TYR A 26 -18.59 -14.72 29.88
C TYR A 26 -19.14 -13.83 31.00
N ILE A 27 -19.30 -12.55 30.75
CA ILE A 27 -19.95 -11.60 31.69
C ILE A 27 -21.44 -11.94 31.87
N LEU A 28 -22.14 -12.24 30.76
CA LEU A 28 -23.55 -12.67 30.81
C LEU A 28 -23.69 -14.05 31.47
N PHE A 29 -22.72 -14.95 31.26
CA PHE A 29 -22.70 -16.26 31.91
C PHE A 29 -22.46 -16.14 33.42
N CYS A 30 -21.58 -15.24 33.87
CA CYS A 30 -21.40 -14.99 35.31
C CYS A 30 -22.66 -14.39 35.94
N ILE A 31 -23.36 -13.50 35.23
CA ILE A 31 -24.66 -12.94 35.66
C ILE A 31 -25.74 -14.05 35.64
N LEU A 32 -25.78 -14.88 34.62
CA LEU A 32 -26.75 -15.97 34.49
C LEU A 32 -26.51 -17.07 35.51
N MET A 33 -25.25 -17.38 35.87
CA MET A 33 -24.95 -18.35 36.95
C MET A 33 -25.44 -17.92 38.30
N VAL A 34 -25.47 -16.61 38.59
CA VAL A 34 -26.08 -16.08 39.83
C VAL A 34 -27.61 -16.21 39.77
N VAL A 35 -28.22 -16.13 38.58
CA VAL A 35 -29.67 -16.30 38.39
C VAL A 35 -30.05 -17.79 38.30
N CYS A 36 -29.21 -18.65 37.67
CA CYS A 36 -29.48 -20.10 37.49
C CYS A 36 -29.38 -20.90 38.78
N VAL A 37 -28.66 -20.43 39.83
CA VAL A 37 -28.70 -21.06 41.18
C VAL A 37 -30.12 -21.00 41.79
N PHE A 38 -30.97 -20.11 41.29
CA PHE A 38 -32.37 -20.01 41.77
C PHE A 38 -33.41 -20.70 40.88
N LEU A 39 -33.04 -21.20 39.70
CA LEU A 39 -34.01 -21.80 38.76
C LEU A 39 -33.75 -23.26 38.40
N PHE A 40 -32.82 -23.94 39.10
CA PHE A 40 -32.49 -25.35 38.85
C PHE A 40 -33.42 -26.38 39.52
N ALA A 41 -34.69 -26.05 39.71
CA ALA A 41 -35.70 -26.98 40.25
C ALA A 41 -36.83 -27.33 39.27
N ALA A 42 -36.76 -26.98 38.02
CA ALA A 42 -37.79 -27.42 37.06
C ALA A 42 -37.26 -27.37 35.61
N TYR A 43 -37.22 -28.47 35.01
CA TYR A 43 -37.36 -28.81 33.59
C TYR A 43 -36.21 -29.57 32.94
N SER A 44 -36.60 -30.82 32.64
CA SER A 44 -35.88 -31.81 31.85
C SER A 44 -35.87 -31.47 30.34
N VAL A 45 -34.74 -31.75 29.72
CA VAL A 45 -34.50 -32.23 28.34
C VAL A 45 -35.21 -31.52 27.19
N LYS A 46 -34.43 -30.78 26.43
CA LYS A 46 -34.55 -30.71 24.97
C LYS A 46 -33.13 -30.66 24.35
N GLU A 47 -32.92 -31.52 23.37
CA GLU A 47 -31.68 -31.61 22.60
C GLU A 47 -31.23 -30.24 22.11
N THR A 48 -30.06 -29.83 22.51
CA THR A 48 -29.40 -28.65 21.95
C THR A 48 -28.55 -29.11 20.79
N GLU A 49 -28.91 -28.66 19.59
CA GLU A 49 -28.02 -28.66 18.44
C GLU A 49 -26.75 -27.90 18.86
N THR A 50 -25.62 -28.62 18.81
CA THR A 50 -24.31 -28.02 19.00
C THR A 50 -24.03 -27.11 17.80
N GLU A 51 -24.22 -25.79 17.95
CA GLU A 51 -23.54 -24.85 17.07
C GLU A 51 -22.05 -25.15 17.15
N SER A 52 -21.48 -25.64 16.06
CA SER A 52 -20.04 -25.76 15.91
C SER A 52 -19.43 -24.38 16.02
N ASP A 53 -18.66 -24.12 17.06
CA ASP A 53 -17.82 -22.95 17.19
C ASP A 53 -16.77 -23.03 16.08
N THR A 54 -17.14 -22.58 14.87
CA THR A 54 -16.18 -22.45 13.77
C THR A 54 -15.31 -21.24 14.11
N ASP A 55 -14.15 -21.53 14.68
CA ASP A 55 -13.11 -20.53 14.82
C ASP A 55 -12.82 -19.93 13.44
N GLU A 56 -13.20 -18.69 13.23
CA GLU A 56 -12.89 -17.96 12.00
C GLU A 56 -11.40 -17.60 12.00
N TYR A 57 -10.65 -18.19 11.07
CA TYR A 57 -9.26 -17.87 10.86
C TYR A 57 -9.17 -16.69 9.90
N VAL A 58 -8.57 -15.60 10.37
CA VAL A 58 -8.21 -14.46 9.52
C VAL A 58 -6.77 -14.67 9.05
N ILE A 59 -6.58 -14.63 7.74
CA ILE A 59 -5.26 -14.71 7.10
C ILE A 59 -4.82 -13.30 6.74
N TYR A 60 -3.61 -12.93 7.16
CA TYR A 60 -2.98 -11.65 6.84
C TYR A 60 -1.79 -11.89 5.92
N HIS A 61 -1.70 -11.10 4.85
CA HIS A 61 -0.57 -11.10 3.93
C HIS A 61 0.32 -9.90 4.23
N ILE A 62 1.55 -10.18 4.62
CA ILE A 62 2.54 -9.15 4.91
C ILE A 62 3.43 -8.95 3.70
N GLN A 63 3.32 -7.79 3.09
CA GLN A 63 4.21 -7.34 2.05
C GLN A 63 5.49 -6.81 2.70
N GLU A 64 6.64 -7.40 2.36
CA GLU A 64 7.93 -6.99 2.90
C GLU A 64 8.25 -5.55 2.51
N ALA A 65 8.71 -4.76 3.47
CA ALA A 65 9.17 -3.40 3.27
C ALA A 65 10.63 -3.29 3.71
N ASN A 66 11.46 -2.61 2.94
CA ASN A 66 12.85 -2.37 3.34
C ASN A 66 12.91 -1.24 4.37
N ASP A 67 13.00 -1.60 5.63
CA ASP A 67 13.39 -0.76 6.77
C ASP A 67 13.11 0.74 6.62
N ILE A 68 11.82 1.10 6.45
CA ILE A 68 11.44 2.51 6.39
C ILE A 68 11.43 3.06 7.80
N VAL A 69 12.20 4.10 8.04
CA VAL A 69 12.10 4.84 9.28
C VAL A 69 10.91 5.79 9.22
N MET A 70 9.97 5.59 10.14
CA MET A 70 8.80 6.45 10.35
C MET A 70 8.80 6.97 11.78
N HIS A 71 7.99 7.95 12.08
CA HIS A 71 7.82 8.45 13.45
C HIS A 71 6.34 8.44 13.86
N THR A 72 6.10 8.16 15.11
CA THR A 72 4.77 8.16 15.70
C THR A 72 4.26 9.58 15.90
N THR A 73 2.97 9.80 15.57
CA THR A 73 2.30 11.10 15.73
C THR A 73 1.51 11.23 17.04
N SER A 74 1.41 10.13 17.78
CA SER A 74 0.80 10.05 19.12
C SER A 74 1.34 8.82 19.86
N GLU A 75 0.98 8.64 21.13
CA GLU A 75 1.21 7.36 21.80
C GLU A 75 0.44 6.25 21.04
N LEU A 76 1.15 5.19 20.68
CA LEU A 76 0.66 4.15 19.77
C LEU A 76 0.81 2.76 20.39
N CYS A 77 -0.28 1.97 20.37
CA CYS A 77 -0.26 0.59 20.82
C CYS A 77 0.49 -0.30 19.81
N VAL A 78 1.39 -1.14 20.34
CA VAL A 78 2.03 -2.24 19.62
C VAL A 78 1.23 -3.53 19.88
N ARG A 79 0.91 -4.27 18.82
CA ARG A 79 0.06 -5.45 18.89
C ARG A 79 0.71 -6.67 18.24
N ASN A 80 0.26 -7.85 18.66
CA ASN A 80 0.77 -9.11 18.11
C ASN A 80 0.19 -9.48 16.73
N PHE A 81 -0.91 -8.81 16.31
CA PHE A 81 -1.56 -8.98 15.01
C PHE A 81 -1.94 -7.61 14.42
N PRO A 82 -2.02 -7.50 13.08
CA PRO A 82 -2.23 -6.24 12.39
C PRO A 82 -3.72 -5.81 12.40
N GLU A 83 -4.32 -5.74 13.57
CA GLU A 83 -5.71 -5.31 13.78
C GLU A 83 -5.93 -4.67 15.17
N ALA A 84 -6.99 -3.88 15.29
CA ALA A 84 -7.33 -3.19 16.54
C ALA A 84 -7.72 -4.14 17.69
N THR A 85 -8.13 -5.37 17.37
CA THR A 85 -8.48 -6.43 18.32
C THR A 85 -7.29 -7.30 18.73
N GLY A 86 -6.16 -7.19 18.03
CA GLY A 86 -4.91 -7.89 18.39
C GLY A 86 -4.49 -7.56 19.83
N LEU A 87 -3.84 -8.52 20.50
CA LEU A 87 -3.35 -8.33 21.86
C LEU A 87 -2.33 -7.18 21.92
N LYS A 88 -2.56 -6.19 22.77
CA LYS A 88 -1.56 -5.16 23.05
C LYS A 88 -0.37 -5.79 23.77
N ILE A 89 0.81 -5.75 23.13
CA ILE A 89 2.07 -6.28 23.66
C ILE A 89 3.04 -5.17 24.11
N GLY A 90 2.70 -3.92 23.82
CA GLY A 90 3.48 -2.76 24.23
C GLY A 90 2.89 -1.45 23.72
N SER A 91 3.67 -0.39 23.81
CA SER A 91 3.37 0.92 23.25
C SER A 91 4.63 1.65 22.80
N LEU A 92 4.48 2.52 21.81
CA LEU A 92 5.48 3.51 21.37
C LEU A 92 5.02 4.89 21.88
N LYS A 93 5.96 5.72 22.22
CA LYS A 93 5.68 7.12 22.64
C LYS A 93 5.38 7.96 21.40
N GLU A 94 4.70 9.08 21.59
CA GLU A 94 4.62 10.13 20.58
C GLU A 94 6.02 10.61 20.19
N ASN A 95 6.19 10.93 18.91
CA ASN A 95 7.46 11.39 18.34
C ASN A 95 8.63 10.38 18.52
N GLN A 96 8.34 9.09 18.45
CA GLN A 96 9.34 8.03 18.49
C GLN A 96 9.59 7.50 17.08
N ASP A 97 10.86 7.36 16.70
CA ASP A 97 11.23 6.68 15.45
C ASP A 97 10.96 5.19 15.54
N VAL A 98 10.45 4.62 14.46
CA VAL A 98 10.15 3.21 14.31
C VAL A 98 10.52 2.76 12.90
N THR A 99 11.12 1.58 12.78
CA THR A 99 11.47 0.99 11.51
C THR A 99 10.37 0.03 11.06
N VAL A 100 9.73 0.35 9.94
CA VAL A 100 8.72 -0.49 9.30
C VAL A 100 9.41 -1.52 8.41
N THR A 101 9.15 -2.80 8.67
CA THR A 101 9.73 -3.95 7.94
C THR A 101 8.73 -4.63 7.00
N GLY A 102 7.44 -4.28 7.08
CA GLY A 102 6.40 -4.82 6.23
C GLY A 102 5.08 -4.08 6.38
N ILE A 103 4.17 -4.33 5.44
CA ILE A 103 2.82 -3.76 5.41
C ILE A 103 1.81 -4.89 5.29
N CYS A 104 0.82 -4.91 6.16
CA CYS A 104 -0.31 -5.84 6.06
C CYS A 104 -1.26 -5.35 4.97
N ARG A 105 -1.54 -6.19 3.97
CA ARG A 105 -2.39 -5.85 2.82
C ARG A 105 -3.85 -5.62 3.22
N GLU A 106 -4.36 -6.46 4.12
CA GLU A 106 -5.78 -6.45 4.48
C GLU A 106 -6.15 -5.29 5.40
N SER A 107 -5.21 -4.84 6.24
CA SER A 107 -5.49 -3.83 7.26
C SER A 107 -4.73 -2.52 7.08
N GLY A 108 -3.72 -2.50 6.20
CA GLY A 108 -2.80 -1.36 6.08
C GLY A 108 -1.82 -1.19 7.25
N TRP A 109 -1.91 -2.05 8.26
CA TRP A 109 -1.03 -1.96 9.42
C TRP A 109 0.41 -2.27 9.06
N TYR A 110 1.33 -1.63 9.77
CA TYR A 110 2.76 -1.81 9.58
C TYR A 110 3.34 -2.86 10.50
N ARG A 111 4.16 -3.76 9.94
CA ARG A 111 5.00 -4.66 10.71
C ARG A 111 6.27 -3.93 11.14
N ILE A 112 6.65 -4.13 12.39
CA ILE A 112 7.88 -3.61 13.01
C ILE A 112 8.58 -4.70 13.79
N GLN A 113 9.85 -4.50 14.13
CA GLN A 113 10.53 -5.32 15.14
C GLN A 113 10.32 -4.71 16.53
N TYR A 114 9.74 -5.45 17.43
CA TYR A 114 9.50 -5.03 18.81
C TYR A 114 9.95 -6.10 19.79
N ASN A 115 10.95 -5.79 20.63
CA ASN A 115 11.56 -6.74 21.57
C ASN A 115 12.06 -8.03 20.91
N GLY A 116 12.58 -7.95 19.67
CA GLY A 116 13.14 -9.08 18.93
C GLY A 116 12.12 -9.98 18.25
N SER A 117 10.85 -9.56 18.17
CA SER A 117 9.78 -10.28 17.49
C SER A 117 9.00 -9.35 16.56
N ASP A 118 8.34 -9.94 15.57
CA ASP A 118 7.41 -9.20 14.71
C ASP A 118 6.22 -8.70 15.53
N ALA A 119 5.87 -7.44 15.30
CA ALA A 119 4.75 -6.78 15.95
C ALA A 119 4.13 -5.78 14.98
N TYR A 120 2.94 -5.28 15.30
CA TYR A 120 2.15 -4.49 14.38
C TYR A 120 1.69 -3.20 15.03
N ILE A 121 1.68 -2.12 14.21
CA ILE A 121 1.21 -0.80 14.58
C ILE A 121 0.28 -0.26 13.50
N SER A 122 -0.69 0.58 13.88
CA SER A 122 -1.58 1.21 12.92
C SER A 122 -0.85 2.29 12.12
N ASP A 123 -1.03 2.27 10.82
CA ASP A 123 -0.53 3.26 9.84
C ASP A 123 -1.06 4.68 10.12
N ASN A 124 -2.26 4.81 10.68
CA ASN A 124 -2.92 6.10 10.96
C ASN A 124 -2.17 6.99 11.96
N TYR A 125 -1.21 6.43 12.72
CA TYR A 125 -0.50 7.13 13.79
C TYR A 125 1.00 7.22 13.56
N VAL A 126 1.45 7.02 12.31
CA VAL A 126 2.84 7.18 11.91
C VAL A 126 2.95 8.04 10.66
N LYS A 127 4.06 8.75 10.53
CA LYS A 127 4.41 9.56 9.37
C LYS A 127 5.81 9.23 8.90
N SER A 128 6.08 9.42 7.61
CA SER A 128 7.41 9.28 7.04
C SER A 128 8.38 10.30 7.64
N GLY A 129 9.59 9.85 7.91
CA GLY A 129 10.66 10.66 8.46
C GLY A 129 10.93 10.40 9.94
N SER A 130 12.15 10.66 10.39
CA SER A 130 12.55 10.54 11.80
C SER A 130 12.23 11.79 12.60
N VAL A 131 11.95 11.64 13.91
CA VAL A 131 11.80 12.79 14.81
C VAL A 131 13.14 13.48 14.98
N ALA A 132 13.19 14.74 14.60
CA ALA A 132 14.35 15.57 14.86
C ALA A 132 14.45 15.90 16.35
N VAL A 133 15.20 15.12 17.10
CA VAL A 133 15.80 15.59 18.36
C VAL A 133 17.05 16.38 18.00
N GLY A 134 16.83 17.64 17.66
CA GLY A 134 17.91 18.60 17.44
C GLY A 134 18.78 18.33 16.19
N ARG A 135 18.35 18.82 15.07
CA ARG A 135 18.80 18.73 13.68
C ARG A 135 18.19 17.57 12.91
N VAL A 136 17.21 17.93 12.09
CA VAL A 136 16.77 17.15 10.94
C VAL A 136 18.04 16.86 10.12
N ALA A 137 18.48 15.59 10.07
CA ALA A 137 19.20 15.15 8.90
C ALA A 137 18.17 15.18 7.78
N VAL A 138 18.09 16.29 7.06
CA VAL A 138 17.43 16.33 5.77
C VAL A 138 18.01 15.14 5.01
N PRO A 139 17.21 14.20 4.50
CA PRO A 139 17.73 13.15 3.63
C PRO A 139 18.61 13.84 2.62
N ASP A 140 19.84 13.37 2.47
CA ASP A 140 20.79 13.97 1.55
C ASP A 140 20.10 14.08 0.19
N PRO A 141 19.78 15.29 -0.28
CA PRO A 141 19.02 15.46 -1.52
C PRO A 141 19.74 14.87 -2.73
N GLU A 142 21.04 14.56 -2.61
CA GLU A 142 21.81 13.86 -3.65
C GLU A 142 21.50 12.36 -3.73
N ASN A 143 20.86 11.78 -2.71
CA ASN A 143 20.54 10.35 -2.66
C ASN A 143 19.03 10.02 -2.87
N LEU A 144 18.19 11.01 -3.16
CA LEU A 144 16.80 10.78 -3.51
C LEU A 144 16.66 10.41 -5.00
N TYR A 145 15.76 9.47 -5.31
CA TYR A 145 15.36 9.20 -6.68
C TYR A 145 14.61 10.40 -7.28
N VAL A 146 13.76 11.02 -6.47
CA VAL A 146 12.94 12.17 -6.86
C VAL A 146 13.75 13.46 -6.77
N LYS A 147 13.85 14.14 -7.90
CA LYS A 147 14.44 15.48 -8.05
C LYS A 147 13.37 16.55 -7.92
N ARG A 148 13.78 17.78 -7.81
CA ARG A 148 12.86 18.91 -7.72
C ARG A 148 13.33 20.13 -8.51
N ASP A 149 12.37 20.89 -8.99
CA ASP A 149 12.60 22.25 -9.47
C ASP A 149 12.83 23.22 -8.29
N LYS A 150 13.46 24.36 -8.56
CA LYS A 150 13.65 25.41 -7.55
C LYS A 150 12.28 25.91 -7.03
N GLY A 151 12.13 25.95 -5.71
CA GLY A 151 10.92 26.44 -5.05
C GLY A 151 9.96 25.35 -4.61
N VAL A 152 10.20 24.09 -4.96
CA VAL A 152 9.47 22.93 -4.40
C VAL A 152 9.97 22.64 -2.98
N SER A 153 9.04 22.40 -2.05
CA SER A 153 9.34 22.12 -0.66
C SER A 153 9.96 20.72 -0.47
N ASP A 154 10.76 20.55 0.59
CA ASP A 154 11.30 19.25 0.99
C ASP A 154 10.16 18.26 1.30
N GLU A 155 9.08 18.74 1.93
CA GLU A 155 7.92 17.92 2.28
C GLU A 155 7.27 17.31 1.03
N MET A 156 7.10 18.08 -0.04
CA MET A 156 6.51 17.58 -1.28
C MET A 156 7.42 16.56 -1.95
N VAL A 157 8.72 16.79 -1.99
CA VAL A 157 9.70 15.82 -2.52
C VAL A 157 9.64 14.51 -1.74
N LEU A 158 9.67 14.58 -0.41
CA LEU A 158 9.60 13.39 0.45
C LEU A 158 8.27 12.65 0.30
N THR A 159 7.19 13.39 0.07
CA THR A 159 5.88 12.79 -0.18
C THR A 159 5.88 11.98 -1.49
N VAL A 160 6.37 12.57 -2.58
CA VAL A 160 6.47 11.88 -3.88
C VAL A 160 7.49 10.73 -3.81
N GLU A 161 8.62 10.92 -3.11
CA GLU A 161 9.60 9.87 -2.87
C GLU A 161 8.97 8.67 -2.15
N SER A 162 8.15 8.91 -1.11
CA SER A 162 7.50 7.82 -0.37
C SER A 162 6.52 7.03 -1.25
N GLU A 163 5.76 7.70 -2.11
CA GLU A 163 4.88 7.04 -3.07
C GLU A 163 5.68 6.25 -4.12
N PHE A 164 6.77 6.83 -4.62
CA PHE A 164 7.67 6.13 -5.55
C PHE A 164 8.31 4.88 -4.90
N MET A 165 8.61 4.95 -3.61
CA MET A 165 9.18 3.82 -2.88
C MET A 165 8.21 2.64 -2.68
N MET A 166 6.91 2.83 -2.87
CA MET A 166 5.92 1.73 -2.92
C MET A 166 6.07 0.85 -4.17
N ILE A 167 6.69 1.38 -5.22
CA ILE A 167 6.92 0.65 -6.48
C ILE A 167 7.97 -0.44 -6.26
N PRO A 168 7.78 -1.66 -6.81
CA PRO A 168 8.74 -2.75 -6.66
C PRO A 168 10.17 -2.36 -7.04
N LYS A 169 11.14 -2.80 -6.22
CA LYS A 169 12.55 -2.42 -6.37
C LYS A 169 13.10 -2.66 -7.78
N ASN A 170 12.77 -3.79 -8.37
CA ASN A 170 13.23 -4.13 -9.73
C ASN A 170 12.79 -3.09 -10.78
N VAL A 171 11.62 -2.49 -10.62
CA VAL A 171 11.13 -1.39 -11.48
C VAL A 171 11.91 -0.12 -11.22
N ARG A 172 12.12 0.23 -9.94
CA ARG A 172 12.89 1.41 -9.55
C ARG A 172 14.35 1.33 -10.03
N ASP A 173 14.98 0.16 -9.83
CA ASP A 173 16.34 -0.10 -10.33
C ASP A 173 16.39 0.00 -11.88
N TYR A 174 15.34 -0.46 -12.57
CA TYR A 174 15.26 -0.35 -14.02
C TYR A 174 15.14 1.12 -14.47
N ILE A 175 14.33 1.93 -13.80
CA ILE A 175 14.21 3.38 -14.03
C ILE A 175 15.58 4.04 -13.89
N GLU A 176 16.30 3.75 -12.80
CA GLU A 176 17.62 4.31 -12.51
C GLU A 176 18.66 3.92 -13.57
N VAL A 177 18.80 2.62 -13.84
CA VAL A 177 19.79 2.09 -14.78
C VAL A 177 19.54 2.57 -16.21
N THR A 178 18.29 2.82 -16.58
CA THR A 178 17.95 3.33 -17.92
C THR A 178 18.02 4.85 -18.01
N GLY A 179 18.47 5.52 -16.93
CA GLY A 179 18.72 6.98 -16.92
C GLY A 179 17.46 7.83 -16.87
N TRP A 180 16.32 7.25 -16.50
CA TRP A 180 15.11 8.03 -16.29
C TRP A 180 15.17 8.82 -14.99
N THR A 181 14.52 9.96 -14.97
CA THR A 181 14.44 10.85 -13.80
C THR A 181 13.00 11.10 -13.41
N ILE A 182 12.78 11.30 -12.11
CA ILE A 182 11.49 11.73 -11.57
C ILE A 182 11.69 13.13 -10.99
N THR A 183 10.86 14.07 -11.35
CA THR A 183 11.02 15.48 -10.95
C THR A 183 9.70 16.07 -10.48
N VAL A 184 9.68 16.63 -9.28
CA VAL A 184 8.57 17.47 -8.84
C VAL A 184 8.77 18.88 -9.45
N SER A 185 7.80 19.26 -10.28
CA SER A 185 7.84 20.55 -11.00
C SER A 185 7.21 21.65 -10.16
N SER A 186 7.87 22.81 -10.10
CA SER A 186 7.28 24.03 -9.55
C SER A 186 6.37 24.76 -10.52
N GLN A 187 6.36 24.36 -11.80
CA GLN A 187 5.55 24.93 -12.86
C GLN A 187 4.31 24.08 -13.10
N ASP A 188 3.22 24.71 -13.50
CA ASP A 188 2.05 23.99 -14.01
C ASP A 188 2.44 23.14 -15.23
N LEU A 189 2.21 21.81 -15.13
CA LEU A 189 2.57 20.88 -16.20
C LEU A 189 1.73 21.08 -17.44
N SER A 190 0.49 21.55 -17.30
CA SER A 190 -0.38 21.88 -18.45
C SER A 190 0.20 22.99 -19.29
N GLU A 191 0.72 24.03 -18.67
CA GLU A 191 1.36 25.16 -19.35
C GLU A 191 2.74 24.76 -19.91
N ARG A 192 3.57 24.11 -19.09
CA ARG A 192 4.94 23.69 -19.46
C ARG A 192 4.98 22.79 -20.68
N PHE A 193 4.03 21.85 -20.78
CA PHE A 193 4.00 20.81 -21.83
C PHE A 193 2.83 20.97 -22.81
N HIS A 194 2.09 22.08 -22.76
CA HIS A 194 0.92 22.33 -23.61
C HIS A 194 -0.12 21.20 -23.55
N LYS A 195 -0.46 20.78 -22.33
CA LYS A 195 -1.44 19.74 -22.03
C LYS A 195 -2.77 20.30 -21.57
N HIS A 196 -3.71 19.42 -21.27
CA HIS A 196 -5.00 19.82 -20.69
C HIS A 196 -4.82 20.43 -19.31
N SER A 197 -5.67 21.40 -18.97
CA SER A 197 -5.69 21.98 -17.64
C SER A 197 -5.89 20.92 -16.56
N GLY A 198 -5.12 21.02 -15.47
CA GLY A 198 -5.18 20.07 -14.35
C GLY A 198 -4.30 18.82 -14.52
N THR A 199 -3.35 18.83 -15.47
CA THR A 199 -2.34 17.75 -15.57
C THR A 199 -1.47 17.73 -14.32
N VAL A 200 -1.56 16.66 -13.53
CA VAL A 200 -0.83 16.49 -12.25
C VAL A 200 0.42 15.62 -12.37
N GLY A 201 0.48 14.76 -13.38
CA GLY A 201 1.62 13.93 -13.75
C GLY A 201 1.83 13.93 -15.25
N LEU A 202 3.04 13.65 -15.70
CA LEU A 202 3.38 13.57 -17.12
C LEU A 202 4.67 12.78 -17.33
N ILE A 203 4.64 11.90 -18.33
CA ILE A 203 5.84 11.22 -18.82
C ILE A 203 6.35 11.89 -20.12
N ASP A 204 7.61 12.31 -20.11
CA ASP A 204 8.32 12.79 -21.30
C ASP A 204 9.29 11.74 -21.81
N TYR A 205 8.86 10.98 -22.82
CA TYR A 205 9.65 9.90 -23.41
C TYR A 205 10.93 10.38 -24.10
N LYS A 206 10.99 11.65 -24.54
CA LYS A 206 12.19 12.20 -25.20
C LYS A 206 13.23 12.64 -24.19
N ALA A 207 12.78 13.22 -23.09
CA ALA A 207 13.65 13.66 -22.00
C ALA A 207 14.04 12.50 -21.07
N HIS A 208 13.42 11.32 -21.18
CA HIS A 208 13.49 10.23 -20.20
C HIS A 208 13.17 10.76 -18.79
N ALA A 209 12.03 11.40 -18.66
CA ALA A 209 11.65 12.04 -17.42
C ALA A 209 10.16 11.85 -17.11
N ILE A 210 9.88 11.65 -15.84
CA ILE A 210 8.55 11.69 -15.24
C ILE A 210 8.46 12.99 -14.44
N TYR A 211 7.43 13.78 -14.71
CA TYR A 211 7.15 15.01 -13.98
C TYR A 211 5.88 14.86 -13.16
N VAL A 212 5.92 15.38 -11.95
CA VAL A 212 4.77 15.47 -11.03
C VAL A 212 4.65 16.92 -10.62
N ASN A 213 3.45 17.50 -10.60
CA ASN A 213 3.31 18.88 -10.20
C ASN A 213 3.44 19.06 -8.66
N ASN A 214 3.62 20.31 -8.22
CA ASN A 214 3.83 20.64 -6.81
C ASN A 214 2.49 20.81 -6.04
N GLU A 215 1.50 19.94 -6.32
CA GLU A 215 0.21 19.94 -5.64
C GLU A 215 0.04 18.69 -4.80
N SER A 216 -0.62 18.79 -3.65
CA SER A 216 -0.80 17.67 -2.73
C SER A 216 -1.55 16.48 -3.34
N VAL A 217 -2.42 16.74 -4.30
CA VAL A 217 -3.16 15.70 -5.05
C VAL A 217 -2.29 14.95 -6.05
N ALA A 218 -1.14 15.49 -6.41
CA ALA A 218 -0.24 14.90 -7.41
C ALA A 218 0.65 13.78 -6.84
N LYS A 219 0.66 13.56 -5.54
CA LYS A 219 1.56 12.57 -4.91
C LYS A 219 1.41 11.16 -5.51
N THR A 220 0.19 10.71 -5.79
CA THR A 220 -0.08 9.39 -6.37
C THR A 220 0.18 9.32 -7.88
N ALA A 221 0.28 10.47 -8.54
CA ALA A 221 0.52 10.54 -9.97
C ALA A 221 1.84 9.86 -10.38
N VAL A 222 2.86 9.86 -9.50
CA VAL A 222 4.14 9.20 -9.79
C VAL A 222 3.97 7.70 -10.06
N VAL A 223 3.08 7.01 -9.33
CA VAL A 223 2.83 5.57 -9.52
C VAL A 223 2.08 5.33 -10.83
N HIS A 224 1.12 6.19 -11.17
CA HIS A 224 0.42 6.16 -12.46
C HIS A 224 1.40 6.37 -13.64
N GLU A 225 2.24 7.38 -13.58
CA GLU A 225 3.23 7.67 -14.64
C GLU A 225 4.27 6.54 -14.78
N VAL A 226 4.61 5.86 -13.68
CA VAL A 226 5.45 4.64 -13.76
C VAL A 226 4.70 3.50 -14.45
N GLY A 227 3.39 3.41 -14.34
CA GLY A 227 2.59 2.50 -15.16
C GLY A 227 2.80 2.73 -16.66
N HIS A 228 2.74 3.99 -17.11
CA HIS A 228 3.07 4.35 -18.48
C HIS A 228 4.52 4.06 -18.88
N PHE A 229 5.45 4.29 -17.93
CA PHE A 229 6.86 3.92 -18.15
C PHE A 229 7.02 2.42 -18.40
N ILE A 230 6.41 1.57 -17.57
CA ILE A 230 6.47 0.10 -17.70
C ILE A 230 5.89 -0.32 -19.07
N ASP A 231 4.72 0.17 -19.42
CA ASP A 231 4.09 -0.11 -20.72
C ASP A 231 5.03 0.27 -21.89
N HIS A 232 5.59 1.46 -21.84
CA HIS A 232 6.54 1.93 -22.85
C HIS A 232 7.81 1.07 -22.92
N ALA A 233 8.45 0.82 -21.78
CA ALA A 233 9.71 0.07 -21.68
C ALA A 233 9.57 -1.38 -22.17
N LYS A 234 8.36 -1.93 -22.11
CA LYS A 234 8.02 -3.27 -22.58
C LYS A 234 7.44 -3.31 -24.01
N GLY A 235 7.56 -2.23 -24.76
CA GLY A 235 7.14 -2.16 -26.16
C GLY A 235 5.66 -1.82 -26.36
N ARG A 236 5.03 -1.14 -25.39
CA ARG A 236 3.63 -0.73 -25.38
C ARG A 236 2.68 -1.93 -25.39
N LEU A 237 2.79 -2.74 -24.36
CA LEU A 237 1.95 -3.93 -24.16
C LEU A 237 0.46 -3.61 -24.07
N SER A 238 0.11 -2.39 -23.65
CA SER A 238 -1.26 -1.87 -23.72
C SER A 238 -1.89 -1.93 -25.12
N LYS A 239 -1.05 -2.03 -26.16
CA LYS A 239 -1.49 -2.17 -27.58
C LYS A 239 -1.43 -3.60 -28.09
N SER A 240 -1.09 -4.57 -27.27
CA SER A 240 -1.09 -5.98 -27.65
C SER A 240 -2.51 -6.52 -27.76
N ASN A 241 -2.69 -7.56 -28.59
CA ASN A 241 -3.98 -8.23 -28.69
C ASN A 241 -4.39 -8.86 -27.37
N GLU A 242 -3.42 -9.44 -26.63
CA GLU A 242 -3.66 -10.03 -25.32
C GLU A 242 -4.23 -8.99 -24.34
N PHE A 243 -3.61 -7.82 -24.24
CA PHE A 243 -4.13 -6.78 -23.35
C PHE A 243 -5.45 -6.18 -23.83
N ALA A 244 -5.68 -6.10 -25.15
CA ALA A 244 -6.95 -5.65 -25.68
C ALA A 244 -8.11 -6.55 -25.28
N ASP A 245 -7.90 -7.88 -25.26
CA ASP A 245 -8.89 -8.85 -24.82
C ASP A 245 -9.16 -8.71 -23.30
N ILE A 246 -8.12 -8.54 -22.48
CA ILE A 246 -8.23 -8.29 -21.04
C ILE A 246 -8.99 -6.97 -20.77
N TYR A 247 -8.60 -5.89 -21.45
CA TYR A 247 -9.25 -4.60 -21.36
C TYR A 247 -10.74 -4.67 -21.69
N ALA A 248 -11.09 -5.37 -22.76
CA ALA A 248 -12.49 -5.55 -23.16
C ALA A 248 -13.30 -6.35 -22.12
N ALA A 249 -12.65 -7.32 -21.47
CA ALA A 249 -13.30 -8.18 -20.48
C ALA A 249 -13.50 -7.52 -19.11
N GLU A 250 -12.56 -6.68 -18.65
CA GLU A 250 -12.51 -6.24 -17.25
C GLU A 250 -12.63 -4.72 -17.04
N LYS A 251 -12.63 -3.91 -18.11
CA LYS A 251 -12.73 -2.45 -17.99
C LYS A 251 -13.93 -1.97 -17.17
N GLU A 252 -15.11 -2.55 -17.41
CA GLU A 252 -16.34 -2.14 -16.71
C GLU A 252 -16.25 -2.48 -15.22
N ALA A 253 -15.76 -3.68 -14.88
CA ALA A 253 -15.54 -4.10 -13.50
C ALA A 253 -14.51 -3.21 -12.80
N PHE A 254 -13.45 -2.81 -13.50
CA PHE A 254 -12.46 -1.87 -12.99
C PHE A 254 -13.06 -0.49 -12.69
N CYS A 255 -13.87 0.05 -13.60
CA CYS A 255 -14.53 1.34 -13.39
C CYS A 255 -15.46 1.31 -12.18
N GLU A 256 -16.17 0.20 -11.97
CA GLU A 256 -17.02 0.00 -10.80
C GLU A 256 -16.19 -0.09 -9.50
N TYR A 257 -15.14 -0.90 -9.50
CA TYR A 257 -14.22 -1.08 -8.39
C TYR A 257 -13.51 0.23 -8.01
N HIS A 258 -12.93 0.92 -8.99
CA HIS A 258 -12.14 2.13 -8.79
C HIS A 258 -13.01 3.40 -8.65
N ARG A 259 -14.33 3.26 -8.80
CA ARG A 259 -15.31 4.35 -8.73
C ARG A 259 -14.97 5.53 -9.65
N THR A 260 -14.44 5.23 -10.81
CA THR A 260 -14.13 6.20 -11.85
C THR A 260 -15.28 6.28 -12.86
N ASP A 261 -15.47 7.46 -13.43
CA ASP A 261 -16.44 7.66 -14.53
C ASP A 261 -15.92 7.15 -15.89
N GLY A 262 -14.78 6.48 -15.90
CA GLY A 262 -14.12 5.97 -17.10
C GLY A 262 -13.32 7.03 -17.86
N HIS A 263 -13.20 8.25 -17.35
CA HIS A 263 -12.42 9.30 -18.02
C HIS A 263 -10.95 8.91 -18.18
N ASN A 264 -10.34 8.41 -17.11
CA ASN A 264 -8.93 7.96 -17.10
C ASN A 264 -8.73 6.51 -17.58
N THR A 265 -9.77 5.82 -18.02
CA THR A 265 -9.72 4.42 -18.48
C THR A 265 -10.26 4.27 -19.91
N GLY A 266 -10.47 5.39 -20.59
CA GLY A 266 -11.03 5.42 -21.96
C GLY A 266 -10.11 4.78 -23.00
N GLU A 267 -8.80 4.88 -22.79
CA GLU A 267 -7.77 4.32 -23.66
C GLU A 267 -7.01 3.18 -22.97
N PRO A 268 -6.60 2.14 -23.69
CA PRO A 268 -5.89 0.99 -23.07
C PRO A 268 -4.61 1.34 -22.33
N ASN A 269 -3.87 2.36 -22.76
CA ASN A 269 -2.66 2.81 -22.07
C ASN A 269 -2.96 3.51 -20.74
N GLU A 270 -4.03 4.30 -20.69
CA GLU A 270 -4.48 4.92 -19.44
C GLU A 270 -5.02 3.86 -18.47
N TYR A 271 -5.81 2.92 -19.00
CA TYR A 271 -6.27 1.79 -18.21
C TYR A 271 -5.11 0.96 -17.63
N PHE A 272 -4.05 0.72 -18.43
CA PHE A 272 -2.86 0.00 -17.94
C PHE A 272 -2.19 0.74 -16.78
N ALA A 273 -2.02 2.07 -16.90
CA ALA A 273 -1.39 2.88 -15.88
C ALA A 273 -2.24 2.97 -14.59
N GLU A 274 -3.56 3.18 -14.73
CA GLU A 274 -4.50 3.17 -13.60
C GLU A 274 -4.55 1.81 -12.92
N ALA A 275 -4.59 0.73 -13.69
CA ALA A 275 -4.61 -0.64 -13.17
C ALA A 275 -3.30 -0.99 -12.44
N TYR A 276 -2.15 -0.53 -12.98
CA TYR A 276 -0.88 -0.67 -12.29
C TYR A 276 -0.88 0.08 -10.95
N MET A 277 -1.31 1.33 -10.96
CA MET A 277 -1.43 2.14 -9.75
C MET A 277 -2.37 1.48 -8.72
N ALA A 278 -3.56 1.05 -9.13
CA ALA A 278 -4.50 0.35 -8.27
C ALA A 278 -3.90 -0.94 -7.70
N SER A 279 -3.15 -1.70 -8.51
CA SER A 279 -2.47 -2.93 -8.07
C SER A 279 -1.37 -2.70 -7.03
N ILE A 280 -0.77 -1.52 -7.00
CA ILE A 280 0.22 -1.13 -5.98
C ILE A 280 -0.48 -0.72 -4.68
N TYR A 281 -1.59 0.04 -4.75
CA TYR A 281 -2.27 0.56 -3.57
C TYR A 281 -3.24 -0.42 -2.92
N ASP A 282 -3.94 -1.22 -3.72
CA ASP A 282 -4.91 -2.21 -3.26
C ASP A 282 -4.81 -3.51 -4.08
N PRO A 283 -3.73 -4.29 -3.88
CA PRO A 283 -3.50 -5.52 -4.64
C PRO A 283 -4.60 -6.57 -4.45
N VAL A 284 -5.22 -6.63 -3.26
CA VAL A 284 -6.28 -7.60 -2.96
C VAL A 284 -7.56 -7.23 -3.68
N GLY A 285 -8.03 -6.00 -3.50
CA GLY A 285 -9.24 -5.52 -4.17
C GLY A 285 -9.10 -5.55 -5.70
N MET A 286 -7.90 -5.20 -6.22
CA MET A 286 -7.63 -5.26 -7.65
C MET A 286 -7.64 -6.71 -8.19
N GLN A 287 -7.06 -7.65 -7.44
CA GLN A 287 -7.06 -9.07 -7.82
C GLN A 287 -8.47 -9.69 -7.78
N GLU A 288 -9.30 -9.27 -6.83
CA GLU A 288 -10.69 -9.73 -6.74
C GLU A 288 -11.56 -9.15 -7.84
N ALA A 289 -11.43 -7.84 -8.12
CA ALA A 289 -12.26 -7.15 -9.10
C ALA A 289 -11.83 -7.43 -10.55
N CYS A 290 -10.54 -7.47 -10.82
CA CYS A 290 -9.95 -7.53 -12.16
C CYS A 290 -8.75 -8.48 -12.20
N PRO A 291 -8.95 -9.80 -11.98
CA PRO A 291 -7.87 -10.77 -11.81
C PRO A 291 -6.93 -10.88 -13.01
N GLN A 292 -7.43 -10.83 -14.24
CA GLN A 292 -6.60 -10.94 -15.45
C GLN A 292 -5.73 -9.68 -15.62
N THR A 293 -6.32 -8.51 -15.39
CA THR A 293 -5.60 -7.23 -15.45
C THR A 293 -4.52 -7.17 -14.37
N TYR A 294 -4.86 -7.55 -13.13
CA TYR A 294 -3.90 -7.61 -12.02
C TYR A 294 -2.72 -8.52 -12.35
N GLU A 295 -3.01 -9.75 -12.78
CA GLU A 295 -1.97 -10.72 -13.15
C GLU A 295 -1.11 -10.18 -14.28
N PHE A 296 -1.70 -9.60 -15.32
CA PHE A 296 -0.97 -9.07 -16.47
C PHE A 296 -0.02 -7.95 -16.06
N VAL A 297 -0.51 -6.88 -15.42
CA VAL A 297 0.31 -5.70 -15.07
C VAL A 297 1.40 -6.05 -14.07
N MET A 298 1.11 -6.95 -13.11
CA MET A 298 2.08 -7.36 -12.10
C MET A 298 3.15 -8.31 -12.69
N ASN A 299 2.80 -9.19 -13.62
CA ASN A 299 3.78 -10.04 -14.32
C ASN A 299 4.70 -9.20 -15.20
N VAL A 300 4.16 -8.18 -15.87
CA VAL A 300 4.97 -7.21 -16.62
C VAL A 300 5.93 -6.48 -15.69
N SER A 301 5.44 -5.97 -14.56
CA SER A 301 6.24 -5.31 -13.53
C SER A 301 7.36 -6.22 -13.01
N LYS A 302 7.07 -7.47 -12.64
CA LYS A 302 8.04 -8.47 -12.20
C LYS A 302 9.10 -8.79 -13.25
N SER A 303 8.77 -8.68 -14.54
CA SER A 303 9.67 -8.91 -15.65
C SER A 303 10.68 -7.79 -15.90
N MET A 304 10.53 -6.63 -15.24
CA MET A 304 11.47 -5.52 -15.31
C MET A 304 12.76 -5.93 -14.59
N LYS A 305 13.76 -6.29 -15.37
CA LYS A 305 15.09 -6.67 -14.82
C LYS A 305 16.10 -5.65 -15.32
N PRO A 306 16.84 -4.98 -14.42
CA PRO A 306 17.95 -4.14 -14.83
C PRO A 306 18.95 -5.02 -15.61
N LEU A 307 19.31 -4.58 -16.80
CA LEU A 307 20.38 -5.21 -17.56
C LEU A 307 21.69 -4.90 -16.81
N PHE A 308 22.13 -5.83 -15.99
CA PHE A 308 23.49 -5.77 -15.49
C PHE A 308 24.41 -5.92 -16.72
N LEU A 309 25.06 -4.84 -17.09
CA LEU A 309 26.19 -4.90 -18.00
C LEU A 309 27.27 -5.74 -17.30
N ASN A 310 27.44 -6.99 -17.74
CA ASN A 310 28.56 -7.84 -17.36
C ASN A 310 29.87 -7.22 -17.78
#